data_b5ecac392d94986b8f216a3020c98085
#
_entry.id   b5ecac392d94986b8f216a3020c98085
#
_cell.length_a   1.000
_cell.length_b   1.000
_cell.length_c   1.000
_cell.angle_alpha   90.00
_cell.angle_beta   90.00
_cell.angle_gamma   90.00
#
_symmetry.space_group_name_H-M   'P 1'
#
loop_
_entity.id
_entity.type
_entity.pdbx_description
1 polymer ?
#
loop_
_entity_poly.entity_id
_entity_poly.type
_entity_poly.pdbx_seq_one_letter_code
_entity_poly.pdbx_strand_id
1 'polypeptide(L)'
;MSTAPVPSPTHSPGTAYRAEAVARAERDLTASTDRYMRLAAHALALAAVRELRGTAGRATGRSVLLLVGGGHNGGDALLAGALLARRGCAVTAALATDHPHADALQEAGRAGVRPAPDPVAACERAAAGGTALVVDGLTGIGATGPLRARAAALVTPLAAAGRRGQRPFRVMAVDLPSGTGVDDGAVA
;
A
#
# COMPACT_ATOMS: atom_id res chain seq x y z
N MET A 1 8.33 11.35 -39.71
CA MET A 1 8.47 12.00 -38.41
C MET A 1 9.38 11.11 -37.58
N SER A 2 10.64 11.55 -37.40
CA SER A 2 11.67 10.78 -36.68
C SER A 2 11.48 11.02 -35.17
N THR A 3 11.11 10.00 -34.44
CA THR A 3 11.10 10.03 -32.97
C THR A 3 12.53 9.85 -32.48
N ALA A 4 13.11 10.92 -31.97
CA ALA A 4 14.38 10.83 -31.29
C ALA A 4 14.28 9.85 -30.10
N PRO A 5 15.27 8.97 -29.86
CA PRO A 5 15.24 8.07 -28.71
C PRO A 5 15.28 8.88 -27.42
N VAL A 6 14.36 8.59 -26.51
CA VAL A 6 14.41 9.13 -25.14
C VAL A 6 15.69 8.62 -24.49
N PRO A 7 16.57 9.50 -24.01
CA PRO A 7 17.80 9.06 -23.38
C PRO A 7 17.47 8.23 -22.13
N SER A 8 18.01 7.02 -22.03
CA SER A 8 17.94 6.21 -20.83
C SER A 8 18.59 6.98 -19.67
N PRO A 9 17.92 7.14 -18.53
CA PRO A 9 18.52 7.79 -17.39
C PRO A 9 19.73 6.97 -16.92
N THR A 10 20.91 7.53 -17.03
CA THR A 10 22.13 6.97 -16.43
C THR A 10 22.05 7.17 -14.93
N HIS A 11 21.49 6.18 -14.22
CA HIS A 11 21.51 6.18 -12.76
C HIS A 11 22.93 5.84 -12.30
N SER A 12 23.63 6.82 -11.77
CA SER A 12 24.82 6.55 -10.96
C SER A 12 24.38 5.86 -9.67
N PRO A 13 24.99 4.72 -9.27
CA PRO A 13 24.68 4.10 -7.99
C PRO A 13 24.88 5.10 -6.85
N GLY A 14 23.83 5.34 -6.05
CA GLY A 14 23.89 6.26 -4.91
C GLY A 14 23.27 7.65 -5.14
N THR A 15 22.66 7.93 -6.31
CA THR A 15 21.91 9.18 -6.51
C THR A 15 20.51 9.05 -5.92
N ALA A 16 20.16 9.90 -4.95
CA ALA A 16 18.82 10.05 -4.41
C ALA A 16 18.23 11.39 -4.88
N TYR A 17 16.93 11.42 -5.08
CA TYR A 17 16.19 12.62 -5.46
C TYR A 17 15.26 13.03 -4.32
N ARG A 18 15.03 14.34 -4.17
CA ARG A 18 14.02 14.84 -3.22
C ARG A 18 12.62 14.42 -3.67
N ALA A 19 11.74 14.16 -2.70
CA ALA A 19 10.36 13.76 -2.92
C ALA A 19 9.62 14.67 -3.91
N GLU A 20 9.81 16.00 -3.79
CA GLU A 20 9.18 16.97 -4.68
C GLU A 20 9.61 16.80 -6.15
N ALA A 21 10.88 16.49 -6.39
CA ALA A 21 11.39 16.29 -7.75
C ALA A 21 10.78 15.04 -8.39
N VAL A 22 10.67 13.95 -7.62
CA VAL A 22 10.04 12.70 -8.07
C VAL A 22 8.56 12.93 -8.31
N ALA A 23 7.83 13.52 -7.36
CA ALA A 23 6.39 13.82 -7.49
C ALA A 23 6.08 14.74 -8.67
N ARG A 24 6.99 15.65 -9.04
CA ARG A 24 6.85 16.50 -10.22
C ARG A 24 6.97 15.68 -11.51
N ALA A 25 7.98 14.82 -11.60
CA ALA A 25 8.18 13.95 -12.76
C ALA A 25 7.03 12.95 -12.94
N GLU A 26 6.49 12.42 -11.85
CA GLU A 26 5.36 11.48 -11.88
C GLU A 26 4.05 12.13 -12.34
N ARG A 27 3.78 13.40 -11.99
CA ARG A 27 2.53 14.07 -12.38
C ARG A 27 2.31 14.06 -13.89
N ASP A 28 3.35 14.33 -14.66
CA ASP A 28 3.25 14.37 -16.12
C ASP A 28 3.02 12.97 -16.72
N LEU A 29 3.56 11.92 -16.05
CA LEU A 29 3.43 10.54 -16.49
C LEU A 29 2.09 9.92 -16.09
N THR A 30 1.54 10.30 -14.94
CA THR A 30 0.32 9.69 -14.37
C THR A 30 -0.97 10.40 -14.77
N ALA A 31 -0.88 11.65 -15.23
CA ALA A 31 -2.04 12.49 -15.56
C ALA A 31 -2.96 11.91 -16.64
N SER A 32 -2.47 11.00 -17.50
CA SER A 32 -3.22 10.50 -18.66
C SER A 32 -3.54 9.02 -18.64
N THR A 33 -3.10 8.25 -17.65
CA THR A 33 -3.28 6.78 -17.68
C THR A 33 -3.08 6.10 -16.34
N ASP A 34 -3.97 5.15 -16.03
CA ASP A 34 -3.86 4.23 -14.89
C ASP A 34 -2.77 3.15 -15.07
N ARG A 35 -2.06 3.18 -16.18
CA ARG A 35 -1.07 2.14 -16.51
C ARG A 35 -0.01 1.97 -15.43
N TYR A 36 0.51 3.08 -14.91
CA TYR A 36 1.58 3.04 -13.89
C TYR A 36 1.06 2.52 -12.56
N MET A 37 -0.14 2.93 -12.15
CA MET A 37 -0.81 2.40 -10.97
C MET A 37 -1.03 0.87 -11.10
N ARG A 38 -1.45 0.39 -12.26
CA ARG A 38 -1.62 -1.05 -12.51
C ARG A 38 -0.30 -1.82 -12.47
N LEU A 39 0.79 -1.25 -12.97
CA LEU A 39 2.13 -1.86 -12.89
C LEU A 39 2.63 -1.91 -11.44
N ALA A 40 2.49 -0.82 -10.68
CA ALA A 40 2.84 -0.75 -9.26
C ALA A 40 2.04 -1.78 -8.44
N ALA A 41 0.71 -1.81 -8.64
CA ALA A 41 -0.16 -2.78 -7.99
C ALA A 41 0.19 -4.24 -8.32
N HIS A 42 0.62 -4.51 -9.56
CA HIS A 42 1.07 -5.85 -9.96
C HIS A 42 2.37 -6.25 -9.24
N ALA A 43 3.35 -5.35 -9.20
CA ALA A 43 4.61 -5.56 -8.49
C ALA A 43 4.36 -5.79 -6.99
N LEU A 44 3.51 -4.96 -6.38
CA LEU A 44 3.08 -5.07 -4.98
C LEU A 44 2.41 -6.42 -4.70
N ALA A 45 1.48 -6.85 -5.55
CA ALA A 45 0.80 -8.13 -5.39
C ALA A 45 1.78 -9.33 -5.51
N LEU A 46 2.75 -9.26 -6.43
CA LEU A 46 3.78 -10.29 -6.56
C LEU A 46 4.69 -10.35 -5.33
N ALA A 47 5.09 -9.20 -4.78
CA ALA A 47 5.87 -9.12 -3.55
C ALA A 47 5.08 -9.70 -2.37
N ALA A 48 3.79 -9.34 -2.23
CA ALA A 48 2.90 -9.87 -1.21
C ALA A 48 2.74 -11.41 -1.31
N VAL A 49 2.59 -11.96 -2.52
CA VAL A 49 2.52 -13.42 -2.73
C VAL A 49 3.82 -14.10 -2.31
N ARG A 50 4.99 -13.52 -2.63
CA ARG A 50 6.29 -14.07 -2.20
C ARG A 50 6.40 -14.09 -0.68
N GLU A 51 6.02 -12.99 -0.01
CA GLU A 51 6.05 -12.89 1.43
C GLU A 51 5.11 -13.91 2.10
N LEU A 52 3.87 -14.04 1.62
CA LEU A 52 2.91 -15.01 2.14
C LEU A 52 3.35 -16.47 1.93
N ARG A 53 4.02 -16.76 0.81
CA ARG A 53 4.60 -18.08 0.54
C ARG A 53 5.80 -18.38 1.42
N GLY A 54 6.67 -17.40 1.64
CA GLY A 54 7.84 -17.56 2.51
C GLY A 54 7.48 -17.94 3.95
N THR A 55 6.33 -17.44 4.44
CA THR A 55 5.87 -17.71 5.81
C THR A 55 5.03 -18.98 5.96
N ALA A 56 4.34 -19.43 4.90
CA ALA A 56 3.36 -20.52 5.01
C ALA A 56 3.33 -21.50 3.82
N GLY A 57 4.29 -21.41 2.91
CA GLY A 57 4.35 -22.23 1.71
C GLY A 57 3.30 -21.91 0.64
N ARG A 58 2.25 -21.16 1.00
CA ARG A 58 1.13 -20.80 0.10
C ARG A 58 0.59 -19.42 0.40
N ALA A 59 0.02 -18.76 -0.62
CA ALA A 59 -0.72 -17.51 -0.46
C ALA A 59 -2.24 -17.72 -0.35
N THR A 60 -2.77 -18.74 -1.04
CA THR A 60 -4.21 -19.07 -1.03
C THR A 60 -4.71 -19.36 0.38
N GLY A 61 -5.87 -18.81 0.74
CA GLY A 61 -6.46 -18.92 2.07
C GLY A 61 -5.83 -18.03 3.13
N ARG A 62 -4.79 -17.27 2.79
CA ARG A 62 -4.17 -16.32 3.76
C ARG A 62 -4.98 -15.05 3.86
N SER A 63 -5.06 -14.51 5.08
CA SER A 63 -5.73 -13.26 5.37
C SER A 63 -4.78 -12.07 5.13
N VAL A 64 -5.28 -11.06 4.42
CA VAL A 64 -4.56 -9.82 4.11
C VAL A 64 -5.42 -8.63 4.51
N LEU A 65 -4.85 -7.68 5.24
CA LEU A 65 -5.48 -6.41 5.58
C LEU A 65 -4.81 -5.29 4.77
N LEU A 66 -5.62 -4.53 4.04
CA LEU A 66 -5.18 -3.32 3.36
C LEU A 66 -5.51 -2.12 4.22
N LEU A 67 -4.54 -1.25 4.49
CA LEU A 67 -4.77 0.09 5.04
C LEU A 67 -4.84 1.05 3.84
N VAL A 68 -5.98 1.69 3.64
CA VAL A 68 -6.27 2.42 2.40
C VAL A 68 -6.42 3.91 2.67
N GLY A 69 -5.48 4.70 2.14
CA GLY A 69 -5.55 6.16 2.08
C GLY A 69 -6.33 6.68 0.87
N GLY A 70 -6.45 8.01 0.78
CA GLY A 70 -7.18 8.69 -0.30
C GLY A 70 -6.38 8.94 -1.58
N GLY A 71 -5.07 8.67 -1.58
CA GLY A 71 -4.17 8.94 -2.72
C GLY A 71 -3.91 7.71 -3.61
N HIS A 72 -2.94 7.85 -4.51
CA HIS A 72 -2.52 6.79 -5.43
C HIS A 72 -2.07 5.52 -4.67
N ASN A 73 -1.34 5.64 -3.56
CA ASN A 73 -0.93 4.49 -2.76
C ASN A 73 -2.11 3.66 -2.24
N GLY A 74 -3.22 4.32 -1.86
CA GLY A 74 -4.46 3.62 -1.53
C GLY A 74 -5.05 2.90 -2.73
N GLY A 75 -4.98 3.51 -3.92
CA GLY A 75 -5.36 2.89 -5.19
C GLY A 75 -4.52 1.66 -5.53
N ASP A 76 -3.20 1.77 -5.40
CA ASP A 76 -2.25 0.67 -5.61
C ASP A 76 -2.54 -0.50 -4.66
N ALA A 77 -2.78 -0.21 -3.36
CA ALA A 77 -3.13 -1.22 -2.37
C ALA A 77 -4.45 -1.93 -2.73
N LEU A 78 -5.47 -1.19 -3.17
CA LEU A 78 -6.76 -1.76 -3.59
C LEU A 78 -6.61 -2.65 -4.82
N LEU A 79 -5.90 -2.21 -5.87
CA LEU A 79 -5.68 -3.00 -7.07
C LEU A 79 -4.80 -4.23 -6.78
N ALA A 80 -3.77 -4.11 -5.94
CA ALA A 80 -2.98 -5.26 -5.49
C ALA A 80 -3.86 -6.23 -4.67
N GLY A 81 -4.72 -5.71 -3.81
CA GLY A 81 -5.71 -6.49 -3.08
C GLY A 81 -6.65 -7.27 -3.99
N ALA A 82 -7.11 -6.66 -5.10
CA ALA A 82 -7.90 -7.34 -6.12
C ALA A 82 -7.15 -8.54 -6.72
N LEU A 83 -5.86 -8.37 -7.03
CA LEU A 83 -5.01 -9.44 -7.56
C LEU A 83 -4.77 -10.55 -6.54
N LEU A 84 -4.64 -10.22 -5.26
CA LEU A 84 -4.51 -11.19 -4.17
C LEU A 84 -5.82 -11.96 -3.94
N ALA A 85 -6.97 -11.27 -3.96
CA ALA A 85 -8.28 -11.90 -3.83
C ALA A 85 -8.53 -12.90 -4.97
N ARG A 86 -8.22 -12.54 -6.23
CA ARG A 86 -8.28 -13.45 -7.38
C ARG A 86 -7.36 -14.67 -7.24
N ARG A 87 -6.31 -14.60 -6.41
CA ARG A 87 -5.44 -15.73 -6.05
C ARG A 87 -5.92 -16.51 -4.83
N GLY A 88 -7.11 -16.22 -4.34
CA GLY A 88 -7.73 -16.92 -3.23
C GLY A 88 -7.28 -16.45 -1.85
N CYS A 89 -6.67 -15.27 -1.71
CA CYS A 89 -6.46 -14.64 -0.41
C CYS A 89 -7.78 -14.07 0.13
N ALA A 90 -7.97 -14.11 1.45
CA ALA A 90 -9.05 -13.40 2.12
C ALA A 90 -8.61 -11.93 2.38
N VAL A 91 -9.11 -11.00 1.55
CA VAL A 91 -8.64 -9.60 1.59
C VAL A 91 -9.70 -8.70 2.19
N THR A 92 -9.32 -7.93 3.22
CA THR A 92 -10.14 -6.91 3.87
C THR A 92 -9.50 -5.54 3.67
N ALA A 93 -10.29 -4.50 3.37
CA ALA A 93 -9.82 -3.12 3.23
C ALA A 93 -10.31 -2.26 4.40
N ALA A 94 -9.37 -1.72 5.19
CA ALA A 94 -9.62 -0.72 6.22
C ALA A 94 -9.41 0.68 5.62
N LEU A 95 -10.51 1.40 5.39
CA LEU A 95 -10.48 2.70 4.76
C LEU A 95 -10.19 3.81 5.78
N ALA A 96 -9.11 4.56 5.59
CA ALA A 96 -8.76 5.73 6.40
C ALA A 96 -9.37 7.03 5.86
N THR A 97 -10.23 6.95 4.83
CA THR A 97 -10.79 8.08 4.12
C THR A 97 -12.20 7.79 3.62
N ASP A 98 -13.03 8.83 3.49
CA ASP A 98 -14.33 8.75 2.83
C ASP A 98 -14.20 8.89 1.30
N HIS A 99 -13.01 9.25 0.81
CA HIS A 99 -12.72 9.46 -0.61
C HIS A 99 -11.55 8.57 -1.07
N PRO A 100 -11.71 7.23 -1.06
CA PRO A 100 -10.73 6.33 -1.65
C PRO A 100 -10.75 6.46 -3.19
N HIS A 101 -9.73 5.92 -3.84
CA HIS A 101 -9.72 5.86 -5.31
C HIS A 101 -10.89 5.02 -5.82
N ALA A 102 -11.89 5.68 -6.44
CA ALA A 102 -13.21 5.10 -6.71
C ALA A 102 -13.14 3.86 -7.62
N ASP A 103 -12.42 3.96 -8.75
CA ASP A 103 -12.31 2.87 -9.71
C ASP A 103 -11.55 1.67 -9.14
N ALA A 104 -10.48 1.93 -8.36
CA ALA A 104 -9.72 0.88 -7.69
C ALA A 104 -10.56 0.18 -6.61
N LEU A 105 -11.37 0.91 -5.85
CA LEU A 105 -12.27 0.34 -4.86
C LEU A 105 -13.34 -0.53 -5.52
N GLN A 106 -13.91 -0.07 -6.63
CA GLN A 106 -14.90 -0.83 -7.39
C GLN A 106 -14.29 -2.12 -7.96
N GLU A 107 -13.09 -2.05 -8.57
CA GLU A 107 -12.39 -3.23 -9.09
C GLU A 107 -12.03 -4.21 -7.96
N ALA A 108 -11.57 -3.71 -6.83
CA ALA A 108 -11.26 -4.50 -5.65
C ALA A 108 -12.51 -5.25 -5.13
N GLY A 109 -13.64 -4.55 -5.02
CA GLY A 109 -14.91 -5.15 -4.62
C GLY A 109 -15.37 -6.28 -5.57
N ARG A 110 -15.27 -6.06 -6.89
CA ARG A 110 -15.59 -7.09 -7.91
C ARG A 110 -14.68 -8.31 -7.82
N ALA A 111 -13.44 -8.13 -7.36
CA ALA A 111 -12.49 -9.23 -7.16
C ALA A 111 -12.66 -9.97 -5.83
N GLY A 112 -13.53 -9.49 -4.93
CA GLY A 112 -13.82 -10.12 -3.65
C GLY A 112 -13.12 -9.47 -2.44
N VAL A 113 -12.49 -8.31 -2.60
CA VAL A 113 -12.01 -7.50 -1.47
C VAL A 113 -13.22 -6.95 -0.71
N ARG A 114 -13.22 -7.08 0.60
CA ARG A 114 -14.33 -6.62 1.46
C ARG A 114 -13.91 -5.39 2.26
N PRO A 115 -14.57 -4.23 2.09
CA PRO A 115 -14.39 -3.12 3.00
C PRO A 115 -14.78 -3.54 4.43
N ALA A 116 -13.95 -3.17 5.40
CA ALA A 116 -14.26 -3.40 6.80
C ALA A 116 -15.38 -2.45 7.25
N PRO A 117 -16.50 -2.96 7.82
CA PRO A 117 -17.55 -2.11 8.37
C PRO A 117 -17.03 -1.20 9.50
N ASP A 118 -16.10 -1.71 10.30
CA ASP A 118 -15.32 -0.97 11.29
C ASP A 118 -13.83 -1.17 10.99
N PRO A 119 -13.17 -0.15 10.39
CA PRO A 119 -11.77 -0.23 10.02
C PRO A 119 -10.83 -0.38 11.22
N VAL A 120 -11.13 0.24 12.37
CA VAL A 120 -10.30 0.15 13.58
C VAL A 120 -10.39 -1.26 14.17
N ALA A 121 -11.60 -1.80 14.31
CA ALA A 121 -11.78 -3.17 14.78
C ALA A 121 -11.13 -4.21 13.85
N ALA A 122 -11.03 -3.94 12.54
CA ALA A 122 -10.27 -4.81 11.63
C ALA A 122 -8.77 -4.80 11.93
N CYS A 123 -8.21 -3.63 12.28
CA CYS A 123 -6.80 -3.50 12.69
C CYS A 123 -6.55 -4.17 14.06
N GLU A 124 -7.47 -4.05 15.01
CA GLU A 124 -7.40 -4.75 16.31
C GLU A 124 -7.40 -6.27 16.13
N ARG A 125 -8.27 -6.81 15.28
CA ARG A 125 -8.26 -8.25 14.93
C ARG A 125 -6.94 -8.68 14.27
N ALA A 126 -6.38 -7.86 13.40
CA ALA A 126 -5.08 -8.13 12.80
C ALA A 126 -3.97 -8.14 13.87
N ALA A 127 -3.99 -7.19 14.80
CA ALA A 127 -3.07 -7.11 15.92
C ALA A 127 -3.16 -8.34 16.86
N ALA A 128 -4.35 -8.94 16.98
CA ALA A 128 -4.57 -10.16 17.74
C ALA A 128 -4.24 -11.47 16.97
N GLY A 129 -3.71 -11.40 15.75
CA GLY A 129 -3.29 -12.57 14.99
C GLY A 129 -4.27 -13.01 13.90
N GLY A 130 -5.32 -12.24 13.63
CA GLY A 130 -6.32 -12.54 12.58
C GLY A 130 -5.84 -12.30 11.15
N THR A 131 -4.58 -11.89 10.93
CA THR A 131 -4.06 -11.48 9.62
C THR A 131 -2.62 -11.96 9.43
N ALA A 132 -2.28 -12.36 8.22
CA ALA A 132 -0.93 -12.78 7.86
C ALA A 132 -0.07 -11.62 7.33
N LEU A 133 -0.69 -10.71 6.59
CA LEU A 133 -0.02 -9.57 5.96
C LEU A 133 -0.89 -8.32 6.08
N VAL A 134 -0.28 -7.22 6.51
CA VAL A 134 -0.84 -5.87 6.43
C VAL A 134 -0.15 -5.13 5.30
N VAL A 135 -0.91 -4.58 4.37
CA VAL A 135 -0.41 -3.72 3.29
C VAL A 135 -0.70 -2.27 3.67
N ASP A 136 0.34 -1.48 3.86
CA ASP A 136 0.25 -0.08 4.23
C ASP A 136 0.23 0.80 2.98
N GLY A 137 -0.96 1.22 2.57
CA GLY A 137 -1.23 2.14 1.47
C GLY A 137 -1.85 3.46 1.94
N LEU A 138 -1.55 3.91 3.18
CA LEU A 138 -2.15 5.13 3.74
C LEU A 138 -1.59 6.40 3.12
N THR A 139 -0.26 6.48 3.00
CA THR A 139 0.43 7.67 2.48
C THR A 139 1.58 7.26 1.57
N GLY A 140 1.99 8.16 0.67
CA GLY A 140 3.13 7.97 -0.21
C GLY A 140 4.01 9.21 -0.27
N ILE A 141 4.79 9.34 -1.31
CA ILE A 141 5.82 10.38 -1.49
C ILE A 141 5.30 11.83 -1.34
N GLY A 142 4.01 12.07 -1.55
CA GLY A 142 3.40 13.40 -1.36
C GLY A 142 2.96 13.71 0.07
N ALA A 143 3.19 12.80 1.02
CA ALA A 143 2.77 13.00 2.40
C ALA A 143 3.73 13.94 3.14
N THR A 144 3.16 14.85 3.93
CA THR A 144 3.90 15.77 4.79
C THR A 144 3.32 15.73 6.21
N GLY A 145 4.20 15.71 7.20
CA GLY A 145 3.80 15.71 8.62
C GLY A 145 3.21 14.39 9.12
N PRO A 146 2.63 14.38 10.32
CA PRO A 146 2.12 13.19 10.97
C PRO A 146 0.88 12.61 10.26
N LEU A 147 0.58 11.35 10.53
CA LEU A 147 -0.63 10.71 10.03
C LEU A 147 -1.88 11.46 10.51
N ARG A 148 -2.83 11.67 9.62
CA ARG A 148 -4.14 12.23 9.97
C ARG A 148 -4.87 11.30 10.94
N ALA A 149 -5.76 11.85 11.76
CA ALA A 149 -6.42 11.15 12.87
C ALA A 149 -6.99 9.77 12.50
N ARG A 150 -7.70 9.65 11.36
CA ARG A 150 -8.26 8.36 10.91
C ARG A 150 -7.15 7.34 10.58
N ALA A 151 -6.10 7.74 9.88
CA ALA A 151 -4.97 6.87 9.55
C ALA A 151 -4.21 6.47 10.83
N ALA A 152 -3.97 7.41 11.73
CA ALA A 152 -3.35 7.15 13.02
C ALA A 152 -4.15 6.13 13.86
N ALA A 153 -5.50 6.23 13.86
CA ALA A 153 -6.36 5.29 14.56
C ALA A 153 -6.20 3.84 14.03
N LEU A 154 -6.02 3.67 12.73
CA LEU A 154 -5.77 2.34 12.13
C LEU A 154 -4.41 1.77 12.50
N VAL A 155 -3.38 2.62 12.55
CA VAL A 155 -2.00 2.19 12.83
C VAL A 155 -1.79 1.88 14.31
N THR A 156 -2.47 2.58 15.22
CA THR A 156 -2.28 2.48 16.67
C THR A 156 -2.31 1.03 17.21
N PRO A 157 -3.33 0.20 16.95
CA PRO A 157 -3.37 -1.18 17.48
C PRO A 157 -2.26 -2.05 16.85
N LEU A 158 -1.93 -1.85 15.58
CA LEU A 158 -0.88 -2.60 14.87
C LEU A 158 0.51 -2.27 15.42
N ALA A 159 0.78 -0.98 15.67
CA ALA A 159 2.03 -0.52 16.26
C ALA A 159 2.18 -1.02 17.70
N ALA A 160 1.09 -1.04 18.47
CA ALA A 160 1.09 -1.56 19.82
C ALA A 160 1.46 -3.06 19.88
N ALA A 161 0.97 -3.87 18.93
CA ALA A 161 1.36 -5.28 18.80
C ALA A 161 2.85 -5.43 18.46
N GLY A 162 3.38 -4.55 17.58
CA GLY A 162 4.80 -4.53 17.24
C GLY A 162 5.72 -4.23 18.43
N ARG A 163 5.35 -3.26 19.27
CA ARG A 163 6.13 -2.89 20.47
C ARG A 163 6.19 -3.99 21.53
N ARG A 164 5.16 -4.84 21.61
CA ARG A 164 5.14 -5.99 22.52
C ARG A 164 5.98 -7.18 22.06
N GLY A 165 6.69 -7.06 20.93
CA GLY A 165 7.44 -8.16 20.32
C GLY A 165 6.56 -9.28 19.76
N GLN A 166 5.25 -9.09 19.76
CA GLN A 166 4.24 -10.06 19.33
C GLN A 166 3.56 -9.61 18.04
N ARG A 167 4.35 -9.38 17.00
CA ARG A 167 3.77 -9.04 15.70
C ARG A 167 3.35 -10.32 14.97
N PRO A 168 2.08 -10.74 15.03
CA PRO A 168 1.61 -11.99 14.41
C PRO A 168 1.41 -11.85 12.89
N PHE A 169 1.73 -10.70 12.31
CA PHE A 169 1.59 -10.35 10.90
C PHE A 169 2.87 -9.71 10.36
N ARG A 170 3.06 -9.79 9.05
CA ARG A 170 4.05 -8.99 8.33
C ARG A 170 3.43 -7.67 7.88
N VAL A 171 4.27 -6.65 7.68
CA VAL A 171 3.84 -5.35 7.11
C VAL A 171 4.62 -5.12 5.83
N MET A 172 3.90 -4.69 4.80
CA MET A 172 4.46 -4.28 3.51
C MET A 172 3.94 -2.88 3.19
N ALA A 173 4.83 -1.92 3.10
CA ALA A 173 4.49 -0.57 2.70
C ALA A 173 4.37 -0.46 1.18
N VAL A 174 3.40 0.33 0.72
CA VAL A 174 3.32 0.78 -0.65
C VAL A 174 4.20 2.01 -0.76
N ASP A 175 5.23 1.96 -1.59
CA ASP A 175 6.18 3.03 -1.79
C ASP A 175 7.04 3.32 -0.53
N LEU A 176 6.47 3.86 0.52
CA LEU A 176 7.14 4.25 1.76
C LEU A 176 6.30 3.87 2.99
N PRO A 177 6.92 3.57 4.14
CA PRO A 177 6.19 3.39 5.39
C PRO A 177 5.45 4.67 5.76
N SER A 178 4.16 4.56 5.99
CA SER A 178 3.31 5.71 6.33
C SER A 178 3.69 6.31 7.69
N GLY A 179 3.75 7.65 7.73
CA GLY A 179 4.21 8.39 8.92
C GLY A 179 5.73 8.58 8.99
N THR A 180 6.46 8.22 7.92
CA THR A 180 7.90 8.48 7.78
C THR A 180 8.11 9.68 6.87
N GLY A 181 8.94 10.62 7.29
CA GLY A 181 9.37 11.76 6.47
C GLY A 181 10.13 11.29 5.22
N VAL A 182 9.68 11.74 4.05
CA VAL A 182 10.14 11.21 2.77
C VAL A 182 11.59 11.61 2.47
N ASP A 183 11.97 12.83 2.84
CA ASP A 183 13.31 13.38 2.56
C ASP A 183 14.30 13.22 3.71
N ASP A 184 13.82 13.03 4.94
CA ASP A 184 14.65 13.02 6.16
C ASP A 184 14.55 11.72 6.98
N GLY A 185 13.60 10.86 6.63
CA GLY A 185 13.36 9.61 7.37
C GLY A 185 12.80 9.81 8.78
N ALA A 186 12.41 11.03 9.14
CA ALA A 186 11.85 11.30 10.46
C ALA A 186 10.55 10.51 10.67
N VAL A 187 10.42 9.89 11.84
CA VAL A 187 9.20 9.17 12.23
C VAL A 187 8.39 10.10 13.13
N ALA A 188 7.14 10.39 12.71
CA ALA A 188 6.22 11.26 13.43
C ALA A 188 5.44 10.53 14.54
#